data_9d2278fcc9644c53f5980e51d2fb1d5c
#
_entry.id   9d2278fcc9644c53f5980e51d2fb1d5c
#
_cell.length_a   1.000
_cell.length_b   1.000
_cell.length_c   1.000
_cell.angle_alpha   90.00
_cell.angle_beta   90.00
_cell.angle_gamma   90.00
#
_symmetry.space_group_name_H-M   'P 1'
#
loop_
_entity.id
_entity.type
_entity.pdbx_description
1 polymer ?
#
loop_
_entity_poly.entity_id
_entity_poly.type
_entity_poly.pdbx_seq_one_letter_code
_entity_poly.pdbx_strand_id
1 'polypeptide(L)'
;MTFKDDFLSINGCRTHLRRGGKGRPLLYLHGASGAPVIQPFMEKLAERFDVLVPEHPGYGQSDEPEWLENIHDVAYFYLDLIKKLDLSEILLVGTSMGGWIAMEMAVRDCSRLSQLILVGSAGIASPDAEVADTFLMSPEEAIRALYQDPKIVETLLAMPATPELVDMQLKNRHTTARLAWEPRFHDPHLPKWLHRIDVPVKIVWGEQDRIIPVAFTKEFARLLPKAAIHIVKGCGHLPPVEKPEEFVAIVCK
;
A
#
# COMPACT_ATOMS: atom_id res chain seq x y z
N MET A 1 7.33 -11.08 17.68
CA MET A 1 8.36 -10.01 17.75
C MET A 1 7.68 -8.69 18.08
N THR A 2 8.35 -7.77 18.80
CA THR A 2 7.72 -6.51 19.19
C THR A 2 8.09 -5.44 18.18
N PHE A 3 7.08 -4.82 17.56
CA PHE A 3 7.25 -3.59 16.80
C PHE A 3 7.44 -2.42 17.77
N LYS A 4 8.32 -1.50 17.39
CA LYS A 4 8.52 -0.23 18.10
C LYS A 4 7.85 0.89 17.33
N ASP A 5 7.18 1.77 18.05
CA ASP A 5 6.68 3.02 17.50
C ASP A 5 7.75 4.10 17.65
N ASP A 6 8.00 4.84 16.58
CA ASP A 6 8.97 5.93 16.53
C ASP A 6 8.43 7.08 15.66
N PHE A 7 9.04 8.25 15.78
CA PHE A 7 8.73 9.40 14.95
C PHE A 7 10.00 9.94 14.29
N LEU A 8 9.93 10.07 12.97
CA LEU A 8 11.01 10.62 12.17
C LEU A 8 10.57 11.95 11.55
N SER A 9 11.46 12.93 11.47
CA SER A 9 11.20 14.13 10.70
C SER A 9 11.82 14.00 9.31
N ILE A 10 11.02 13.97 8.26
CA ILE A 10 11.44 13.93 6.86
C ILE A 10 10.89 15.17 6.17
N ASN A 11 11.77 16.05 5.67
CA ASN A 11 11.37 17.29 4.98
C ASN A 11 10.35 18.13 5.77
N GLY A 12 10.55 18.23 7.10
CA GLY A 12 9.65 18.96 7.99
C GLY A 12 8.38 18.19 8.40
N CYS A 13 8.10 17.03 7.81
CA CYS A 13 6.98 16.17 8.19
C CYS A 13 7.39 15.23 9.32
N ARG A 14 6.76 15.34 10.48
CA ARG A 14 6.89 14.36 11.56
C ARG A 14 6.08 13.13 11.19
N THR A 15 6.78 12.04 10.92
CA THR A 15 6.25 10.80 10.36
C THR A 15 6.24 9.72 11.42
N HIS A 16 5.09 9.10 11.66
CA HIS A 16 4.98 7.94 12.52
C HIS A 16 5.50 6.70 11.77
N LEU A 17 6.43 5.97 12.41
CA LEU A 17 7.03 4.76 11.88
C LEU A 17 6.91 3.63 12.89
N ARG A 18 6.35 2.50 12.46
CA ARG A 18 6.47 1.24 13.19
C ARG A 18 7.56 0.39 12.55
N ARG A 19 8.50 -0.10 13.38
CA ARG A 19 9.62 -0.93 12.90
C ARG A 19 9.78 -2.16 13.77
N GLY A 20 9.93 -3.33 13.14
CA GLY A 20 10.10 -4.60 13.85
C GLY A 20 10.87 -5.62 13.02
N GLY A 21 11.49 -6.58 13.72
CA GLY A 21 12.30 -7.60 13.07
C GLY A 21 13.76 -7.19 12.88
N LYS A 22 14.48 -7.95 12.06
CA LYS A 22 15.90 -7.77 11.70
C LYS A 22 16.18 -8.38 10.34
N GLY A 23 17.23 -7.94 9.67
CA GLY A 23 17.66 -8.49 8.38
C GLY A 23 17.52 -7.47 7.24
N ARG A 24 17.24 -7.97 6.03
CA ARG A 24 17.03 -7.11 4.86
C ARG A 24 15.83 -6.19 5.08
N PRO A 25 15.92 -4.89 4.74
CA PRO A 25 14.81 -3.97 4.91
C PRO A 25 13.61 -4.37 4.04
N LEU A 26 12.42 -4.36 4.65
CA LEU A 26 11.13 -4.43 3.97
C LEU A 26 10.36 -3.14 4.28
N LEU A 27 10.16 -2.31 3.28
CA LEU A 27 9.35 -1.11 3.39
C LEU A 27 7.92 -1.40 2.91
N TYR A 28 6.96 -1.35 3.83
CA TYR A 28 5.55 -1.57 3.54
C TYR A 28 4.79 -0.26 3.43
N LEU A 29 4.23 0.01 2.27
CA LEU A 29 3.40 1.18 1.97
C LEU A 29 1.92 0.78 2.00
N HIS A 30 1.18 1.35 2.94
CA HIS A 30 -0.23 1.04 3.16
C HIS A 30 -1.16 1.62 2.09
N GLY A 31 -2.40 1.14 2.04
CA GLY A 31 -3.46 1.68 1.19
C GLY A 31 -4.16 2.91 1.81
N ALA A 32 -5.24 3.35 1.17
CA ALA A 32 -6.03 4.52 1.54
C ALA A 32 -6.62 4.49 2.97
N SER A 33 -6.79 3.31 3.55
CA SER A 33 -7.30 3.17 4.93
C SER A 33 -6.26 3.47 6.02
N GLY A 34 -4.99 3.64 5.66
CA GLY A 34 -3.90 3.77 6.63
C GLY A 34 -3.37 2.43 7.16
N ALA A 35 -2.51 2.49 8.16
CA ALA A 35 -1.97 1.32 8.87
C ALA A 35 -2.03 1.54 10.40
N PRO A 36 -3.23 1.63 10.99
CA PRO A 36 -3.38 2.04 12.38
C PRO A 36 -2.82 1.01 13.38
N VAL A 37 -2.71 -0.25 12.97
CA VAL A 37 -2.21 -1.34 13.82
C VAL A 37 -1.28 -2.25 13.04
N ILE A 38 -0.39 -2.93 13.75
CA ILE A 38 0.42 -4.00 13.16
C ILE A 38 -0.48 -5.22 12.91
N GLN A 39 -0.46 -5.71 11.69
CA GLN A 39 -1.24 -6.85 11.25
C GLN A 39 -0.44 -8.17 11.39
N PRO A 40 -1.11 -9.32 11.55
CA PRO A 40 -0.45 -10.62 11.71
C PRO A 40 0.58 -10.96 10.61
N PHE A 41 0.34 -10.57 9.36
CA PHE A 41 1.29 -10.78 8.27
C PHE A 41 2.58 -9.97 8.45
N MET A 42 2.51 -8.78 9.05
CA MET A 42 3.68 -7.95 9.33
C MET A 42 4.56 -8.58 10.41
N GLU A 43 3.94 -9.16 11.45
CA GLU A 43 4.67 -9.90 12.49
C GLU A 43 5.40 -11.11 11.92
N LYS A 44 4.74 -11.86 11.01
CA LYS A 44 5.37 -12.99 10.31
C LYS A 44 6.51 -12.56 9.38
N LEU A 45 6.36 -11.46 8.68
CA LEU A 45 7.44 -10.90 7.85
C LEU A 45 8.61 -10.43 8.72
N ALA A 46 8.35 -9.90 9.91
CA ALA A 46 9.39 -9.46 10.85
C ALA A 46 10.25 -10.61 11.42
N GLU A 47 9.85 -11.88 11.24
CA GLU A 47 10.69 -13.03 11.54
C GLU A 47 11.91 -13.13 10.60
N ARG A 48 11.85 -12.51 9.40
CA ARG A 48 12.87 -12.62 8.33
C ARG A 48 13.40 -11.29 7.84
N PHE A 49 12.65 -10.21 8.04
CA PHE A 49 12.95 -8.89 7.53
C PHE A 49 12.99 -7.86 8.66
N ASP A 50 13.71 -6.78 8.43
CA ASP A 50 13.55 -5.54 9.17
C ASP A 50 12.37 -4.78 8.54
N VAL A 51 11.19 -4.93 9.12
CA VAL A 51 9.93 -4.42 8.57
C VAL A 51 9.69 -3.00 9.03
N LEU A 52 9.59 -2.07 8.07
CA LEU A 52 9.27 -0.67 8.26
C LEU A 52 7.86 -0.39 7.74
N VAL A 53 7.00 0.12 8.61
CA VAL A 53 5.59 0.48 8.31
C VAL A 53 5.39 1.94 8.67
N PRO A 54 5.80 2.89 7.82
CA PRO A 54 5.50 4.31 8.02
C PRO A 54 4.03 4.60 7.71
N GLU A 55 3.42 5.50 8.47
CA GLU A 55 2.17 6.15 8.07
C GLU A 55 2.51 7.27 7.08
N HIS A 56 1.83 7.28 5.92
CA HIS A 56 2.05 8.32 4.91
C HIS A 56 1.87 9.73 5.47
N PRO A 57 2.52 10.76 4.90
CA PRO A 57 2.18 12.14 5.20
C PRO A 57 0.68 12.38 5.08
N GLY A 58 0.07 13.02 6.08
CA GLY A 58 -1.37 13.26 6.16
C GLY A 58 -2.19 12.09 6.70
N TYR A 59 -1.59 10.93 7.01
CA TYR A 59 -2.30 9.77 7.56
C TYR A 59 -1.99 9.53 9.04
N GLY A 60 -2.97 8.96 9.73
CA GLY A 60 -2.80 8.50 11.11
C GLY A 60 -2.17 9.56 12.02
N GLN A 61 -1.04 9.21 12.64
CA GLN A 61 -0.28 10.08 13.53
C GLN A 61 0.81 10.90 12.83
N SER A 62 1.00 10.72 11.51
CA SER A 62 1.91 11.55 10.72
C SER A 62 1.35 12.95 10.50
N ASP A 63 2.23 13.95 10.40
CA ASP A 63 1.83 15.32 10.06
C ASP A 63 1.27 15.40 8.64
N GLU A 64 0.46 16.43 8.40
CA GLU A 64 0.00 16.82 7.07
C GLU A 64 0.76 18.09 6.65
N PRO A 65 1.88 17.96 5.93
CA PRO A 65 2.69 19.11 5.55
C PRO A 65 2.05 19.90 4.41
N GLU A 66 2.32 21.21 4.36
CA GLU A 66 1.77 22.12 3.35
C GLU A 66 2.15 21.72 1.90
N TRP A 67 3.35 21.14 1.71
CA TRP A 67 3.84 20.71 0.40
C TRP A 67 3.16 19.45 -0.15
N LEU A 68 2.33 18.76 0.64
CA LEU A 68 1.66 17.53 0.22
C LEU A 68 0.47 17.87 -0.70
N GLU A 69 0.59 17.65 -2.00
CA GLU A 69 -0.45 17.97 -2.97
C GLU A 69 -0.92 16.75 -3.78
N ASN A 70 -0.02 15.81 -4.07
CA ASN A 70 -0.28 14.68 -4.97
C ASN A 70 0.58 13.46 -4.60
N ILE A 71 0.36 12.33 -5.30
CA ILE A 71 1.10 11.07 -5.07
C ILE A 71 2.60 11.21 -5.39
N HIS A 72 2.98 12.10 -6.30
CA HIS A 72 4.40 12.31 -6.61
C HIS A 72 5.16 12.89 -5.42
N ASP A 73 4.54 13.78 -4.65
CA ASP A 73 5.13 14.33 -3.42
C ASP A 73 5.37 13.23 -2.38
N VAL A 74 4.41 12.31 -2.25
CA VAL A 74 4.56 11.14 -1.37
C VAL A 74 5.69 10.23 -1.85
N ALA A 75 5.85 10.05 -3.17
CA ALA A 75 6.95 9.25 -3.71
C ALA A 75 8.32 9.88 -3.41
N TYR A 76 8.48 11.19 -3.62
CA TYR A 76 9.72 11.92 -3.25
C TYR A 76 9.98 11.86 -1.74
N PHE A 77 8.94 12.04 -0.92
CA PHE A 77 9.07 11.87 0.53
C PHE A 77 9.67 10.50 0.90
N TYR A 78 9.22 9.41 0.27
CA TYR A 78 9.74 8.08 0.55
C TYR A 78 11.16 7.86 0.02
N LEU A 79 11.54 8.45 -1.10
CA LEU A 79 12.92 8.44 -1.57
C LEU A 79 13.85 9.14 -0.56
N ASP A 80 13.40 10.26 0.02
CA ASP A 80 14.14 10.95 1.08
C ASP A 80 14.17 10.16 2.40
N LEU A 81 13.08 9.47 2.76
CA LEU A 81 13.05 8.58 3.92
C LEU A 81 14.07 7.44 3.77
N ILE A 82 14.11 6.78 2.61
CA ILE A 82 15.07 5.73 2.29
C ILE A 82 16.51 6.26 2.42
N LYS A 83 16.77 7.44 1.88
CA LYS A 83 18.09 8.09 1.96
C LYS A 83 18.45 8.46 3.39
N LYS A 84 17.53 9.03 4.17
CA LYS A 84 17.76 9.43 5.56
C LYS A 84 18.05 8.25 6.48
N LEU A 85 17.38 7.11 6.26
CA LEU A 85 17.60 5.88 7.02
C LEU A 85 18.76 5.03 6.46
N ASP A 86 19.41 5.49 5.39
CA ASP A 86 20.46 4.80 4.64
C ASP A 86 20.12 3.34 4.30
N LEU A 87 18.87 3.12 3.85
CA LEU A 87 18.40 1.79 3.47
C LEU A 87 18.90 1.43 2.06
N SER A 88 19.24 0.15 1.88
CA SER A 88 19.61 -0.46 0.60
C SER A 88 19.07 -1.88 0.51
N GLU A 89 19.07 -2.49 -0.68
CA GLU A 89 18.55 -3.84 -0.93
C GLU A 89 17.08 -4.00 -0.44
N ILE A 90 16.29 -2.94 -0.57
CA ILE A 90 14.95 -2.84 0.00
C ILE A 90 14.00 -3.76 -0.77
N LEU A 91 13.25 -4.59 -0.03
CA LEU A 91 12.02 -5.18 -0.52
C LEU A 91 10.89 -4.16 -0.33
N LEU A 92 10.46 -3.52 -1.44
CA LEU A 92 9.38 -2.54 -1.41
C LEU A 92 8.03 -3.23 -1.66
N VAL A 93 7.14 -3.15 -0.69
CA VAL A 93 5.78 -3.73 -0.76
C VAL A 93 4.76 -2.61 -0.70
N GLY A 94 3.92 -2.48 -1.71
CA GLY A 94 2.86 -1.47 -1.74
C GLY A 94 1.48 -2.09 -1.95
N THR A 95 0.52 -1.75 -1.07
CA THR A 95 -0.87 -2.24 -1.16
C THR A 95 -1.79 -1.12 -1.64
N SER A 96 -2.63 -1.38 -2.65
CA SER A 96 -3.62 -0.43 -3.16
C SER A 96 -2.96 0.90 -3.56
N MET A 97 -3.33 2.03 -2.95
CA MET A 97 -2.65 3.33 -3.15
C MET A 97 -1.15 3.26 -2.81
N GLY A 98 -0.73 2.48 -1.81
CA GLY A 98 0.68 2.25 -1.52
C GLY A 98 1.44 1.58 -2.68
N GLY A 99 0.76 0.77 -3.49
CA GLY A 99 1.31 0.21 -4.71
C GLY A 99 1.53 1.27 -5.80
N TRP A 100 0.62 2.23 -5.92
CA TRP A 100 0.82 3.39 -6.79
C TRP A 100 2.02 4.22 -6.34
N ILE A 101 2.11 4.56 -5.05
CA ILE A 101 3.27 5.28 -4.50
C ILE A 101 4.57 4.49 -4.78
N ALA A 102 4.56 3.17 -4.58
CA ALA A 102 5.73 2.33 -4.82
C ALA A 102 6.19 2.34 -6.28
N MET A 103 5.26 2.33 -7.23
CA MET A 103 5.58 2.48 -8.66
C MET A 103 6.15 3.86 -8.98
N GLU A 104 5.56 4.92 -8.43
CA GLU A 104 6.07 6.29 -8.60
C GLU A 104 7.48 6.47 -8.05
N MET A 105 7.80 5.82 -6.92
CA MET A 105 9.17 5.77 -6.40
C MET A 105 10.09 5.03 -7.37
N ALA A 106 9.71 3.82 -7.78
CA ALA A 106 10.55 2.93 -8.57
C ALA A 106 10.86 3.49 -9.98
N VAL A 107 9.92 4.18 -10.64
CA VAL A 107 10.21 4.83 -11.94
C VAL A 107 11.16 6.02 -11.82
N ARG A 108 11.29 6.61 -10.64
CA ARG A 108 12.24 7.70 -10.35
C ARG A 108 13.62 7.18 -9.98
N ASP A 109 13.65 6.26 -9.01
CA ASP A 109 14.90 5.66 -8.55
C ASP A 109 14.65 4.28 -7.93
N CYS A 110 15.14 3.22 -8.58
CA CYS A 110 15.12 1.86 -8.04
C CYS A 110 16.51 1.37 -7.59
N SER A 111 17.52 2.24 -7.55
CA SER A 111 18.91 1.86 -7.23
C SER A 111 19.09 1.25 -5.83
N ARG A 112 18.20 1.57 -4.89
CA ARG A 112 18.20 1.04 -3.52
C ARG A 112 17.19 -0.09 -3.31
N LEU A 113 16.44 -0.47 -4.36
CA LEU A 113 15.46 -1.55 -4.31
C LEU A 113 16.10 -2.87 -4.74
N SER A 114 15.73 -3.96 -4.10
CA SER A 114 16.06 -5.33 -4.55
C SER A 114 14.87 -6.02 -5.20
N GLN A 115 13.65 -5.60 -4.86
CA GLN A 115 12.41 -6.17 -5.42
C GLN A 115 11.24 -5.21 -5.15
N LEU A 116 10.24 -5.22 -6.03
CA LEU A 116 8.97 -4.53 -5.87
C LEU A 116 7.83 -5.54 -5.80
N ILE A 117 6.94 -5.40 -4.81
CA ILE A 117 5.71 -6.21 -4.70
C ILE A 117 4.50 -5.28 -4.68
N LEU A 118 3.63 -5.43 -5.65
CA LEU A 118 2.39 -4.67 -5.82
C LEU A 118 1.20 -5.54 -5.42
N VAL A 119 0.39 -5.08 -4.48
CA VAL A 119 -0.74 -5.83 -3.92
C VAL A 119 -2.04 -5.09 -4.19
N GLY A 120 -2.92 -5.60 -5.05
CA GLY A 120 -4.17 -4.93 -5.42
C GLY A 120 -3.95 -3.46 -5.79
N SER A 121 -2.90 -3.18 -6.59
CA SER A 121 -2.35 -1.83 -6.75
C SER A 121 -3.26 -0.90 -7.56
N ALA A 122 -3.46 0.32 -7.07
CA ALA A 122 -3.91 1.47 -7.84
C ALA A 122 -2.77 2.02 -8.73
N GLY A 123 -3.00 3.15 -9.37
CA GLY A 123 -1.98 3.93 -10.10
C GLY A 123 -2.06 3.84 -11.61
N ILE A 124 -2.76 2.87 -12.18
CA ILE A 124 -3.01 2.77 -13.63
C ILE A 124 -4.51 2.66 -13.91
N ALA A 125 -4.93 3.06 -15.09
CA ALA A 125 -6.27 2.76 -15.61
C ALA A 125 -6.27 1.43 -16.38
N SER A 126 -7.44 0.82 -16.52
CA SER A 126 -7.66 -0.37 -17.35
C SER A 126 -8.82 -0.12 -18.30
N PRO A 127 -8.74 -0.54 -19.57
CA PRO A 127 -9.88 -0.46 -20.48
C PRO A 127 -10.96 -1.50 -20.18
N ASP A 128 -10.63 -2.56 -19.43
CA ASP A 128 -11.50 -3.71 -19.19
C ASP A 128 -12.29 -3.61 -17.87
N ALA A 129 -11.91 -2.69 -16.98
CA ALA A 129 -12.52 -2.56 -15.67
C ALA A 129 -12.27 -1.18 -15.05
N GLU A 130 -13.14 -0.78 -14.13
CA GLU A 130 -13.03 0.47 -13.39
C GLU A 130 -12.70 0.19 -11.91
N VAL A 131 -11.98 1.12 -11.28
CA VAL A 131 -11.78 1.14 -9.83
C VAL A 131 -13.09 1.56 -9.18
N ALA A 132 -13.50 0.84 -8.14
CA ALA A 132 -14.69 1.21 -7.38
C ALA A 132 -14.54 2.60 -6.74
N ASP A 133 -15.56 3.43 -6.83
CA ASP A 133 -15.54 4.77 -6.22
C ASP A 133 -15.76 4.68 -4.70
N THR A 134 -14.68 4.44 -3.98
CA THR A 134 -14.71 4.34 -2.52
C THR A 134 -15.09 5.63 -1.82
N PHE A 135 -15.03 6.79 -2.51
CA PHE A 135 -15.48 8.07 -1.95
C PHE A 135 -17.01 8.17 -1.84
N LEU A 136 -17.74 7.40 -2.64
CA LEU A 136 -19.21 7.34 -2.59
C LEU A 136 -19.72 6.23 -1.65
N MET A 137 -18.85 5.35 -1.16
CA MET A 137 -19.23 4.25 -0.28
C MET A 137 -19.40 4.73 1.17
N SER A 138 -20.42 4.22 1.83
CA SER A 138 -20.50 4.22 3.29
C SER A 138 -19.38 3.37 3.89
N PRO A 139 -19.05 3.53 5.19
CA PRO A 139 -18.07 2.68 5.86
C PRO A 139 -18.38 1.18 5.77
N GLU A 140 -19.66 0.80 5.90
CA GLU A 140 -20.09 -0.59 5.76
C GLU A 140 -19.88 -1.13 4.35
N GLU A 141 -20.30 -0.38 3.32
CA GLU A 141 -20.10 -0.77 1.92
C GLU A 141 -18.62 -0.92 1.59
N ALA A 142 -17.77 -0.02 2.08
CA ALA A 142 -16.33 -0.10 1.89
C ALA A 142 -15.74 -1.37 2.53
N ILE A 143 -16.12 -1.71 3.77
CA ILE A 143 -15.68 -2.94 4.44
C ILE A 143 -16.12 -4.17 3.65
N ARG A 144 -17.38 -4.23 3.22
CA ARG A 144 -17.91 -5.35 2.43
C ARG A 144 -17.24 -5.47 1.04
N ALA A 145 -16.80 -4.37 0.47
CA ALA A 145 -16.07 -4.37 -0.80
C ALA A 145 -14.60 -4.79 -0.65
N LEU A 146 -13.95 -4.41 0.45
CA LEU A 146 -12.54 -4.72 0.72
C LEU A 146 -12.29 -6.21 0.97
N TYR A 147 -13.21 -6.90 1.66
CA TYR A 147 -12.99 -8.27 2.14
C TYR A 147 -13.97 -9.26 1.53
N GLN A 148 -13.47 -10.44 1.20
CA GLN A 148 -14.26 -11.58 0.75
C GLN A 148 -14.69 -12.48 1.93
N ASP A 149 -13.85 -12.59 2.97
CA ASP A 149 -14.15 -13.41 4.15
C ASP A 149 -15.25 -12.76 5.02
N PRO A 150 -16.44 -13.38 5.15
CA PRO A 150 -17.54 -12.82 5.93
C PRO A 150 -17.20 -12.68 7.41
N LYS A 151 -16.31 -13.51 7.97
CA LYS A 151 -15.92 -13.41 9.39
C LYS A 151 -15.14 -12.13 9.65
N ILE A 152 -14.25 -11.74 8.73
CA ILE A 152 -13.53 -10.46 8.82
C ILE A 152 -14.52 -9.30 8.73
N VAL A 153 -15.45 -9.36 7.76
CA VAL A 153 -16.48 -8.34 7.58
C VAL A 153 -17.32 -8.16 8.85
N GLU A 154 -17.86 -9.26 9.40
CA GLU A 154 -18.69 -9.23 10.62
C GLU A 154 -17.89 -8.71 11.82
N THR A 155 -16.63 -9.11 11.97
CA THR A 155 -15.77 -8.65 13.05
C THR A 155 -15.54 -7.13 12.97
N LEU A 156 -15.22 -6.61 11.78
CA LEU A 156 -14.97 -5.19 11.59
C LEU A 156 -16.24 -4.33 11.78
N LEU A 157 -17.40 -4.82 11.31
CA LEU A 157 -18.67 -4.12 11.49
C LEU A 157 -19.16 -4.13 12.94
N ALA A 158 -18.77 -5.13 13.74
CA ALA A 158 -19.08 -5.21 15.15
C ALA A 158 -18.15 -4.34 16.04
N MET A 159 -17.05 -3.82 15.50
CA MET A 159 -16.14 -2.97 16.26
C MET A 159 -16.79 -1.62 16.59
N PRO A 160 -16.69 -1.14 17.84
CA PRO A 160 -17.24 0.15 18.20
C PRO A 160 -16.47 1.28 17.48
N ALA A 161 -17.22 2.22 16.93
CA ALA A 161 -16.64 3.44 16.36
C ALA A 161 -16.32 4.42 17.52
N THR A 162 -15.08 4.42 18.01
CA THR A 162 -14.64 5.43 18.98
C THR A 162 -14.39 6.77 18.28
N PRO A 163 -14.52 7.91 18.98
CA PRO A 163 -14.24 9.23 18.40
C PRO A 163 -12.84 9.29 17.73
N GLU A 164 -11.82 8.76 18.39
CA GLU A 164 -10.44 8.76 17.89
C GLU A 164 -10.30 7.96 16.58
N LEU A 165 -11.01 6.82 16.47
CA LEU A 165 -11.03 6.01 15.25
C LEU A 165 -11.73 6.76 14.12
N VAL A 166 -12.86 7.41 14.42
CA VAL A 166 -13.62 8.20 13.43
C VAL A 166 -12.78 9.37 12.93
N ASP A 167 -12.13 10.13 13.83
CA ASP A 167 -11.29 11.27 13.48
C ASP A 167 -10.11 10.83 12.60
N MET A 168 -9.46 9.72 12.94
CA MET A 168 -8.39 9.15 12.13
C MET A 168 -8.89 8.72 10.75
N GLN A 169 -10.06 8.07 10.66
CA GLN A 169 -10.63 7.66 9.39
C GLN A 169 -11.01 8.87 8.51
N LEU A 170 -11.56 9.93 9.12
CA LEU A 170 -11.87 11.18 8.41
C LEU A 170 -10.59 11.85 7.89
N LYS A 171 -9.54 11.93 8.70
CA LYS A 171 -8.23 12.44 8.28
C LYS A 171 -7.69 11.64 7.10
N ASN A 172 -7.65 10.31 7.20
CA ASN A 172 -7.16 9.43 6.14
C ASN A 172 -7.97 9.60 4.84
N ARG A 173 -9.31 9.69 4.96
CA ARG A 173 -10.21 9.90 3.82
C ARG A 173 -10.00 11.28 3.17
N HIS A 174 -9.84 12.33 3.97
CA HIS A 174 -9.51 13.68 3.50
C HIS A 174 -8.21 13.67 2.69
N THR A 175 -7.15 13.13 3.27
CA THR A 175 -5.84 13.02 2.58
C THR A 175 -5.93 12.18 1.32
N THR A 176 -6.64 11.04 1.37
CA THR A 176 -6.87 10.21 0.17
C THR A 176 -7.58 11.01 -0.94
N ALA A 177 -8.60 11.80 -0.60
CA ALA A 177 -9.31 12.62 -1.57
C ALA A 177 -8.37 13.68 -2.18
N ARG A 178 -7.55 14.34 -1.36
CA ARG A 178 -6.55 15.31 -1.83
C ARG A 178 -5.57 14.69 -2.84
N LEU A 179 -5.12 13.45 -2.59
CA LEU A 179 -4.09 12.80 -3.39
C LEU A 179 -4.62 12.03 -4.62
N ALA A 180 -5.86 11.55 -4.60
CA ALA A 180 -6.35 10.57 -5.56
C ALA A 180 -7.77 10.88 -6.11
N TRP A 181 -8.23 12.11 -5.98
CA TRP A 181 -9.56 12.52 -6.47
C TRP A 181 -9.61 12.67 -7.99
N GLU A 182 -8.60 13.34 -8.58
CA GLU A 182 -8.57 13.62 -10.01
C GLU A 182 -7.12 13.60 -10.55
N PRO A 183 -6.79 12.65 -11.43
CA PRO A 183 -7.61 11.51 -11.87
C PRO A 183 -7.86 10.47 -10.77
N ARG A 184 -9.00 9.79 -10.82
CA ARG A 184 -9.45 8.89 -9.78
C ARG A 184 -8.55 7.66 -9.65
N PHE A 185 -7.75 7.60 -8.56
CA PHE A 185 -6.87 6.47 -8.21
C PHE A 185 -5.87 6.03 -9.29
N HIS A 186 -5.49 6.89 -10.23
CA HIS A 186 -4.45 6.60 -11.21
C HIS A 186 -3.72 7.85 -11.69
N ASP A 187 -2.52 7.67 -12.24
CA ASP A 187 -1.81 8.67 -13.04
C ASP A 187 -1.81 8.24 -14.51
N PRO A 188 -2.42 9.02 -15.43
CA PRO A 188 -2.42 8.73 -16.87
C PRO A 188 -1.03 8.75 -17.50
N HIS A 189 -0.04 9.29 -16.81
CA HIS A 189 1.34 9.38 -17.27
C HIS A 189 2.24 8.25 -16.77
N LEU A 190 1.93 7.64 -15.62
CA LEU A 190 2.73 6.57 -15.03
C LEU A 190 2.99 5.39 -15.99
N PRO A 191 2.00 4.90 -16.78
CA PRO A 191 2.23 3.78 -17.72
C PRO A 191 3.40 3.99 -18.68
N LYS A 192 3.69 5.24 -19.07
CA LYS A 192 4.80 5.58 -19.98
C LYS A 192 6.17 5.27 -19.39
N TRP A 193 6.27 5.25 -18.06
CA TRP A 193 7.53 5.17 -17.33
C TRP A 193 7.78 3.83 -16.64
N LEU A 194 6.80 2.92 -16.59
CA LEU A 194 6.93 1.64 -15.90
C LEU A 194 8.07 0.77 -16.44
N HIS A 195 8.49 0.98 -17.70
CA HIS A 195 9.66 0.34 -18.29
C HIS A 195 11.00 0.67 -17.59
N ARG A 196 11.02 1.72 -16.74
CA ARG A 196 12.21 2.11 -15.95
C ARG A 196 12.38 1.26 -14.67
N ILE A 197 11.36 0.46 -14.32
CA ILE A 197 11.45 -0.47 -13.19
C ILE A 197 12.25 -1.68 -13.65
N ASP A 198 13.53 -1.74 -13.26
CA ASP A 198 14.49 -2.78 -13.69
C ASP A 198 14.80 -3.80 -12.58
N VAL A 199 14.08 -3.75 -11.46
CA VAL A 199 14.11 -4.75 -10.40
C VAL A 199 13.04 -5.82 -10.59
N PRO A 200 13.19 -7.03 -10.01
CA PRO A 200 12.13 -8.04 -10.03
C PRO A 200 10.81 -7.52 -9.45
N VAL A 201 9.70 -7.75 -10.16
CA VAL A 201 8.37 -7.33 -9.74
C VAL A 201 7.48 -8.55 -9.50
N LYS A 202 6.77 -8.57 -8.36
CA LYS A 202 5.63 -9.46 -8.11
C LYS A 202 4.34 -8.65 -8.03
N ILE A 203 3.28 -9.20 -8.60
CA ILE A 203 1.93 -8.63 -8.56
C ILE A 203 1.06 -9.64 -7.84
N VAL A 204 0.48 -9.26 -6.71
CA VAL A 204 -0.38 -10.11 -5.88
C VAL A 204 -1.79 -9.55 -5.90
N TRP A 205 -2.78 -10.38 -6.23
CA TRP A 205 -4.16 -9.93 -6.39
C TRP A 205 -5.17 -10.90 -5.83
N GLY A 206 -6.18 -10.41 -5.14
CA GLY A 206 -7.34 -11.23 -4.76
C GLY A 206 -8.25 -11.50 -5.95
N GLU A 207 -8.67 -12.75 -6.12
CA GLU A 207 -9.55 -13.16 -7.23
C GLU A 207 -10.90 -12.44 -7.20
N GLN A 208 -11.43 -12.15 -6.00
CA GLN A 208 -12.70 -11.47 -5.76
C GLN A 208 -12.54 -10.02 -5.33
N ASP A 209 -11.49 -9.34 -5.77
CA ASP A 209 -11.29 -7.93 -5.48
C ASP A 209 -12.41 -7.07 -6.09
N ARG A 210 -13.19 -6.42 -5.21
CA ARG A 210 -14.32 -5.55 -5.57
C ARG A 210 -13.98 -4.06 -5.52
N ILE A 211 -12.74 -3.73 -5.15
CA ILE A 211 -12.22 -2.34 -5.17
C ILE A 211 -11.47 -2.09 -6.48
N ILE A 212 -10.48 -2.91 -6.77
CA ILE A 212 -9.71 -2.86 -8.02
C ILE A 212 -9.79 -4.27 -8.64
N PRO A 213 -10.69 -4.47 -9.61
CA PRO A 213 -10.97 -5.80 -10.14
C PRO A 213 -9.72 -6.54 -10.64
N VAL A 214 -9.69 -7.86 -10.45
CA VAL A 214 -8.57 -8.72 -10.88
C VAL A 214 -8.24 -8.58 -12.38
N ALA A 215 -9.17 -8.08 -13.19
CA ALA A 215 -8.95 -7.75 -14.61
C ALA A 215 -7.79 -6.76 -14.83
N PHE A 216 -7.49 -5.89 -13.85
CA PHE A 216 -6.33 -4.98 -13.91
C PHE A 216 -5.00 -5.73 -14.06
N THR A 217 -4.90 -6.97 -13.62
CA THR A 217 -3.67 -7.79 -13.77
C THR A 217 -3.27 -7.99 -15.23
N LYS A 218 -4.21 -7.95 -16.18
CA LYS A 218 -3.92 -8.01 -17.62
C LYS A 218 -3.15 -6.76 -18.07
N GLU A 219 -3.56 -5.60 -17.60
CA GLU A 219 -2.90 -4.34 -17.92
C GLU A 219 -1.51 -4.27 -17.27
N PHE A 220 -1.40 -4.71 -16.02
CA PHE A 220 -0.09 -4.85 -15.37
C PHE A 220 0.82 -5.82 -16.12
N ALA A 221 0.32 -6.97 -16.60
CA ALA A 221 1.10 -7.92 -17.41
C ALA A 221 1.61 -7.29 -18.71
N ARG A 222 0.80 -6.44 -19.34
CA ARG A 222 1.17 -5.71 -20.55
C ARG A 222 2.26 -4.66 -20.28
N LEU A 223 2.13 -3.93 -19.17
CA LEU A 223 3.03 -2.82 -18.82
C LEU A 223 4.33 -3.29 -18.14
N LEU A 224 4.29 -4.40 -17.42
CA LEU A 224 5.39 -5.03 -16.69
C LEU A 224 5.55 -6.50 -17.13
N PRO A 225 5.98 -6.79 -18.36
CA PRO A 225 5.91 -8.14 -18.94
C PRO A 225 6.83 -9.17 -18.25
N LYS A 226 7.75 -8.73 -17.39
CA LYS A 226 8.61 -9.60 -16.59
C LYS A 226 8.08 -9.83 -15.16
N ALA A 227 6.95 -9.21 -14.79
CA ALA A 227 6.39 -9.37 -13.46
C ALA A 227 5.79 -10.77 -13.26
N ALA A 228 6.02 -11.35 -12.09
CA ALA A 228 5.36 -12.59 -11.67
C ALA A 228 3.98 -12.25 -11.06
N ILE A 229 2.90 -12.77 -11.65
CA ILE A 229 1.53 -12.52 -11.20
C ILE A 229 1.05 -13.69 -10.34
N HIS A 230 0.52 -13.36 -9.16
CA HIS A 230 -0.03 -14.28 -8.18
C HIS A 230 -1.49 -13.91 -7.87
N ILE A 231 -2.43 -14.75 -8.31
CA ILE A 231 -3.85 -14.60 -8.00
C ILE A 231 -4.19 -15.45 -6.79
N VAL A 232 -4.63 -14.78 -5.72
CA VAL A 232 -5.02 -15.42 -4.45
C VAL A 232 -6.50 -15.74 -4.49
N LYS A 233 -6.83 -17.04 -4.50
CA LYS A 233 -8.21 -17.53 -4.59
C LYS A 233 -9.00 -17.30 -3.30
N GLY A 234 -10.30 -17.05 -3.42
CA GLY A 234 -11.19 -16.83 -2.27
C GLY A 234 -10.74 -15.63 -1.43
N CYS A 235 -10.30 -14.55 -2.08
CA CYS A 235 -9.72 -13.37 -1.45
C CYS A 235 -10.20 -12.09 -2.13
N GLY A 236 -10.51 -11.06 -1.35
CA GLY A 236 -10.87 -9.73 -1.80
C GLY A 236 -9.65 -8.84 -2.04
N HIS A 237 -9.80 -7.55 -1.75
CA HIS A 237 -8.80 -6.52 -2.04
C HIS A 237 -7.50 -6.62 -1.21
N LEU A 238 -7.56 -7.28 -0.05
CA LEU A 238 -6.45 -7.27 0.91
C LEU A 238 -5.88 -8.68 1.20
N PRO A 239 -5.21 -9.34 0.23
CA PRO A 239 -4.55 -10.63 0.43
C PRO A 239 -3.66 -10.71 1.68
N PRO A 240 -2.91 -9.64 2.08
CA PRO A 240 -2.11 -9.68 3.30
C PRO A 240 -2.93 -9.94 4.57
N VAL A 241 -4.18 -9.45 4.59
CA VAL A 241 -5.09 -9.56 5.75
C VAL A 241 -5.91 -10.85 5.70
N GLU A 242 -6.48 -11.17 4.53
CA GLU A 242 -7.37 -12.31 4.37
C GLU A 242 -6.63 -13.66 4.25
N LYS A 243 -5.44 -13.66 3.67
CA LYS A 243 -4.63 -14.86 3.40
C LYS A 243 -3.17 -14.64 3.82
N PRO A 244 -2.91 -14.31 5.09
CA PRO A 244 -1.59 -13.87 5.55
C PRO A 244 -0.49 -14.90 5.31
N GLU A 245 -0.77 -16.20 5.47
CA GLU A 245 0.21 -17.27 5.24
C GLU A 245 0.63 -17.36 3.78
N GLU A 246 -0.36 -17.34 2.87
CA GLU A 246 -0.11 -17.40 1.43
C GLU A 246 0.62 -16.15 0.96
N PHE A 247 0.21 -14.96 1.44
CA PHE A 247 0.89 -13.71 1.13
C PHE A 247 2.35 -13.72 1.59
N VAL A 248 2.62 -14.09 2.84
CA VAL A 248 3.99 -14.19 3.38
C VAL A 248 4.82 -15.19 2.58
N ALA A 249 4.25 -16.33 2.18
CA ALA A 249 4.94 -17.31 1.34
C ALA A 249 5.30 -16.75 -0.05
N ILE A 250 4.46 -15.88 -0.64
CA ILE A 250 4.75 -15.19 -1.90
C ILE A 250 5.88 -14.16 -1.72
N VAL A 251 5.84 -13.38 -0.63
CA VAL A 251 6.84 -12.36 -0.32
C VAL A 251 8.23 -12.98 -0.08
N CYS A 252 8.29 -14.12 0.61
CA CYS A 252 9.53 -14.78 1.02
C CYS A 252 10.22 -15.63 -0.06
N LYS A 253 9.58 -15.88 -1.19
CA LYS A 253 10.16 -16.60 -2.35
C LYS A 253 10.93 -15.66 -3.25
#